data_49582843ddf9f8959e52a490900a10c6
#
_entry.id   49582843ddf9f8959e52a490900a10c6
#
_cell.length_a   1.000
_cell.length_b   1.000
_cell.length_c   1.000
_cell.angle_alpha   90.00
_cell.angle_beta   90.00
_cell.angle_gamma   90.00
#
_symmetry.space_group_name_H-M   'P 1'
#
loop_
_entity.id
_entity.type
_entity.pdbx_description
1 polymer ?
#
loop_
_entity_poly.entity_id
_entity_poly.type
_entity_poly.pdbx_seq_one_letter_code
_entity_poly.pdbx_strand_id
1 'polypeptide(L)'
;MTEQQDPTASSNEAMTSIKPVESELLVVTGMSGAGRSTAANALEDHGWYVIENLPPQMLGTLVELMSRMPAALPKLAVVVDVRSKGLFADIRESLNVLSAAGVAYRVLFLDASDETLVRRFEQGRRPHPLQADGRILDGISAERLVLTEVKSHAEMVLDTSDLNVHQLGTAVTELFSESGPVVLTLTIMSFGFKYGLPVDANYVADVRFIPNPHWIPALRPLTGQDEAVSNFVLNDNGAADFVDRYVHALEPVFEGYRRENKHYATIAVGCTGGKHRSVAVAIELAKRLSQLPRVTTSIRHRDLGRE
;
A
#
# COMPACT_ATOMS: atom_id res chain seq x y z
N MET A 1 54.25 48.08 41.56
CA MET A 1 53.76 46.67 41.52
C MET A 1 52.35 46.77 41.03
N THR A 2 52.17 46.56 39.73
CA THR A 2 50.92 46.74 39.05
C THR A 2 50.66 45.39 38.33
N GLU A 3 49.71 44.64 38.83
CA GLU A 3 49.25 43.32 38.25
C GLU A 3 48.44 43.62 37.02
N GLN A 4 48.89 43.11 35.88
CA GLN A 4 48.14 43.07 34.64
C GLN A 4 47.25 41.83 34.68
N GLN A 5 45.94 42.05 34.61
CA GLN A 5 44.93 41.01 34.36
C GLN A 5 44.76 40.81 32.85
N ASP A 6 44.98 39.58 32.43
CA ASP A 6 44.78 39.10 31.07
C ASP A 6 43.31 38.67 30.89
N PRO A 7 42.54 39.15 29.88
CA PRO A 7 41.18 38.70 29.60
C PRO A 7 41.17 37.76 28.40
N THR A 8 41.44 36.50 28.61
CA THR A 8 41.08 35.47 27.65
C THR A 8 39.89 34.68 28.17
N ALA A 9 38.68 35.23 28.04
CA ALA A 9 37.45 34.50 28.21
C ALA A 9 37.07 33.84 26.89
N SER A 10 37.15 32.54 26.92
CA SER A 10 36.68 31.54 25.99
C SER A 10 35.27 31.79 25.50
N SER A 11 35.13 32.15 24.23
CA SER A 11 33.86 31.99 23.49
C SER A 11 33.76 30.57 22.98
N ASN A 12 33.18 29.69 23.79
CA ASN A 12 32.80 28.36 23.39
C ASN A 12 31.45 28.47 22.66
N GLU A 13 31.50 28.75 21.35
CA GLU A 13 30.36 28.70 20.48
C GLU A 13 29.89 27.23 20.40
N ALA A 14 28.68 27.04 20.89
CA ALA A 14 27.95 25.80 20.77
C ALA A 14 27.83 25.46 19.27
N MET A 15 28.70 24.58 18.76
CA MET A 15 28.49 23.91 17.49
C MET A 15 27.24 23.06 17.65
N THR A 16 26.12 23.60 17.21
CA THR A 16 24.89 22.83 16.99
C THR A 16 25.25 21.76 16.00
N SER A 17 25.30 20.51 16.42
CA SER A 17 25.52 19.37 15.55
C SER A 17 24.30 19.27 14.60
N ILE A 18 24.46 19.78 13.40
CA ILE A 18 23.53 19.55 12.30
C ILE A 18 23.60 18.05 12.05
N LYS A 19 22.52 17.31 12.42
CA LYS A 19 22.36 15.93 11.99
C LYS A 19 22.42 15.91 10.47
N PRO A 20 23.21 14.99 9.85
CA PRO A 20 23.17 14.85 8.41
C PRO A 20 21.72 14.55 8.00
N VAL A 21 21.18 15.38 7.13
CA VAL A 21 19.86 15.13 6.51
C VAL A 21 20.09 13.93 5.59
N GLU A 22 19.63 12.76 6.00
CA GLU A 22 19.61 11.59 5.12
C GLU A 22 18.65 11.90 3.98
N SER A 23 19.16 11.89 2.75
CA SER A 23 18.32 12.09 1.55
C SER A 23 17.37 10.92 1.41
N GLU A 24 16.09 11.22 1.24
CA GLU A 24 15.02 10.23 1.10
C GLU A 24 14.63 10.09 -0.38
N LEU A 25 14.70 8.87 -0.92
CA LEU A 25 14.28 8.55 -2.30
C LEU A 25 12.96 7.77 -2.29
N LEU A 26 11.96 8.29 -2.99
CA LEU A 26 10.68 7.65 -3.20
C LEU A 26 10.48 7.33 -4.68
N VAL A 27 10.28 6.08 -5.02
CA VAL A 27 9.89 5.65 -6.37
C VAL A 27 8.38 5.48 -6.40
N VAL A 28 7.70 6.30 -7.20
CA VAL A 28 6.25 6.23 -7.41
C VAL A 28 5.97 5.53 -8.74
N THR A 29 5.24 4.44 -8.69
CA THR A 29 4.82 3.70 -9.87
C THR A 29 3.40 3.16 -9.70
N GLY A 30 2.89 2.37 -10.63
CA GLY A 30 1.55 1.77 -10.53
C GLY A 30 0.81 1.76 -11.84
N MET A 31 -0.42 1.26 -11.79
CA MET A 31 -1.30 1.14 -12.95
C MET A 31 -1.54 2.47 -13.64
N SER A 32 -1.56 2.46 -14.96
CA SER A 32 -1.99 3.61 -15.75
C SER A 32 -3.43 3.98 -15.40
N GLY A 33 -3.66 5.26 -15.07
CA GLY A 33 -4.97 5.71 -14.58
C GLY A 33 -5.19 5.55 -13.06
N ALA A 34 -4.24 4.99 -12.30
CA ALA A 34 -4.34 4.87 -10.85
C ALA A 34 -4.04 6.18 -10.08
N GLY A 35 -3.69 7.27 -10.78
CA GLY A 35 -3.54 8.59 -10.14
C GLY A 35 -2.10 9.01 -9.84
N ARG A 36 -1.11 8.49 -10.56
CA ARG A 36 0.31 8.82 -10.35
C ARG A 36 0.61 10.32 -10.37
N SER A 37 0.08 11.08 -11.32
CA SER A 37 0.28 12.52 -11.37
C SER A 37 -0.39 13.27 -10.20
N THR A 38 -1.54 12.76 -9.70
CA THR A 38 -2.16 13.31 -8.48
C THR A 38 -1.29 13.08 -7.26
N ALA A 39 -0.68 11.89 -7.15
CA ALA A 39 0.25 11.59 -6.09
C ALA A 39 1.53 12.45 -6.18
N ALA A 40 2.03 12.66 -7.40
CA ALA A 40 3.16 13.54 -7.67
C ALA A 40 2.91 14.97 -7.16
N ASN A 41 1.79 15.57 -7.54
CA ASN A 41 1.40 16.92 -7.10
C ASN A 41 1.27 16.99 -5.57
N ALA A 42 0.65 15.98 -4.94
CA ALA A 42 0.52 15.94 -3.49
C ALA A 42 1.88 15.85 -2.77
N LEU A 43 2.85 15.15 -3.34
CA LEU A 43 4.22 15.10 -2.83
C LEU A 43 4.93 16.45 -2.99
N GLU A 44 4.78 17.14 -4.13
CA GLU A 44 5.33 18.48 -4.35
C GLU A 44 4.80 19.49 -3.32
N ASP A 45 3.48 19.46 -3.07
CA ASP A 45 2.82 20.31 -2.07
C ASP A 45 3.37 20.08 -0.64
N HIS A 46 4.01 18.92 -0.42
CA HIS A 46 4.63 18.53 0.87
C HIS A 46 6.16 18.58 0.86
N GLY A 47 6.71 19.35 -0.07
CA GLY A 47 8.14 19.67 -0.09
C GLY A 47 9.04 18.60 -0.70
N TRP A 48 8.49 17.62 -1.39
CA TRP A 48 9.26 16.69 -2.20
C TRP A 48 9.68 17.35 -3.51
N TYR A 49 10.90 17.12 -3.93
CA TYR A 49 11.28 17.40 -5.31
C TYR A 49 10.80 16.23 -6.18
N VAL A 50 9.94 16.50 -7.14
CA VAL A 50 9.33 15.44 -7.95
C VAL A 50 9.87 15.45 -9.38
N ILE A 51 10.26 14.28 -9.89
CA ILE A 51 10.63 14.07 -11.28
C ILE A 51 9.63 13.08 -11.88
N GLU A 52 8.85 13.54 -12.84
CA GLU A 52 7.92 12.68 -13.56
C GLU A 52 8.55 12.08 -14.84
N ASN A 53 8.08 10.88 -15.18
CA ASN A 53 8.46 10.16 -16.40
C ASN A 53 9.97 9.90 -16.55
N LEU A 54 10.68 9.73 -15.44
CA LEU A 54 12.10 9.38 -15.50
C LEU A 54 12.26 7.98 -16.09
N PRO A 55 13.09 7.80 -17.13
CA PRO A 55 13.49 6.47 -17.58
C PRO A 55 14.20 5.72 -16.46
N PRO A 56 13.85 4.44 -16.20
CA PRO A 56 14.45 3.68 -15.10
C PRO A 56 15.97 3.67 -15.10
N GLN A 57 16.59 3.61 -16.27
CA GLN A 57 18.05 3.60 -16.44
C GLN A 57 18.75 4.87 -15.91
N MET A 58 18.01 5.97 -15.74
CA MET A 58 18.54 7.23 -15.22
C MET A 58 18.50 7.29 -13.67
N LEU A 59 17.87 6.34 -12.99
CA LEU A 59 17.79 6.31 -11.54
C LEU A 59 19.17 6.31 -10.88
N GLY A 60 20.11 5.49 -11.38
CA GLY A 60 21.49 5.46 -10.87
C GLY A 60 22.21 6.80 -10.97
N THR A 61 22.11 7.45 -12.12
CA THR A 61 22.72 8.79 -12.34
C THR A 61 22.09 9.84 -11.41
N LEU A 62 20.78 9.77 -11.21
CA LEU A 62 20.07 10.69 -10.32
C LEU A 62 20.54 10.53 -8.86
N VAL A 63 20.73 9.30 -8.41
CA VAL A 63 21.24 9.00 -7.07
C VAL A 63 22.67 9.48 -6.87
N GLU A 64 23.52 9.35 -7.89
CA GLU A 64 24.86 9.94 -7.85
C GLU A 64 24.83 11.45 -7.69
N LEU A 65 23.89 12.13 -8.34
CA LEU A 65 23.69 13.58 -8.16
C LEU A 65 23.21 13.93 -6.75
N MET A 66 22.25 13.16 -6.22
CA MET A 66 21.78 13.34 -4.83
C MET A 66 22.91 13.17 -3.81
N SER A 67 23.75 12.14 -3.97
CA SER A 67 24.86 11.89 -3.06
C SER A 67 25.91 13.01 -3.05
N ARG A 68 26.01 13.75 -4.15
CA ARG A 68 26.93 14.92 -4.25
C ARG A 68 26.32 16.21 -3.71
N MET A 69 25.00 16.30 -3.58
CA MET A 69 24.28 17.49 -3.14
C MET A 69 23.14 17.16 -2.14
N PRO A 70 23.42 16.48 -1.04
CA PRO A 70 22.38 16.00 -0.11
C PRO A 70 21.55 17.12 0.50
N ALA A 71 22.12 18.30 0.71
CA ALA A 71 21.40 19.44 1.24
C ALA A 71 20.44 20.11 0.24
N ALA A 72 20.62 19.88 -1.06
CA ALA A 72 19.79 20.48 -2.10
C ALA A 72 18.54 19.64 -2.42
N LEU A 73 18.58 18.31 -2.20
CA LEU A 73 17.51 17.37 -2.50
C LEU A 73 17.28 16.41 -1.31
N PRO A 74 16.78 16.92 -0.18
CA PRO A 74 16.57 16.07 1.01
C PRO A 74 15.47 15.05 0.81
N LYS A 75 14.44 15.35 -0.02
CA LYS A 75 13.32 14.49 -0.36
C LYS A 75 13.12 14.49 -1.86
N LEU A 76 13.37 13.36 -2.50
CA LEU A 76 13.21 13.18 -3.93
C LEU A 76 12.19 12.08 -4.22
N ALA A 77 11.16 12.42 -4.98
CA ALA A 77 10.21 11.47 -5.52
C ALA A 77 10.40 11.33 -7.04
N VAL A 78 10.44 10.10 -7.52
CA VAL A 78 10.60 9.80 -8.94
C VAL A 78 9.40 9.01 -9.43
N VAL A 79 8.64 9.58 -10.34
CA VAL A 79 7.53 8.88 -10.98
C VAL A 79 8.04 8.11 -12.19
N VAL A 80 8.03 6.78 -12.07
CA VAL A 80 8.52 5.89 -13.13
C VAL A 80 7.33 5.30 -13.89
N ASP A 81 7.38 5.41 -15.21
CA ASP A 81 6.38 4.86 -16.11
C ASP A 81 6.91 3.58 -16.79
N VAL A 82 6.18 2.47 -16.59
CA VAL A 82 6.60 1.12 -17.02
C VAL A 82 5.77 0.61 -18.21
N ARG A 83 5.29 1.52 -19.07
CA ARG A 83 4.39 1.20 -20.20
C ARG A 83 4.99 0.32 -21.30
N SER A 84 6.29 0.13 -21.37
CA SER A 84 6.91 -0.73 -22.38
C SER A 84 7.53 -1.97 -21.76
N LYS A 85 7.40 -3.12 -22.44
CA LYS A 85 7.95 -4.40 -21.97
C LYS A 85 9.48 -4.35 -21.72
N GLY A 86 10.19 -3.45 -22.40
CA GLY A 86 11.64 -3.21 -22.20
C GLY A 86 11.93 -2.48 -20.89
N LEU A 87 11.14 -1.47 -20.52
CA LEU A 87 11.35 -0.65 -19.32
C LEU A 87 11.05 -1.39 -18.00
N PHE A 88 10.29 -2.49 -18.05
CA PHE A 88 10.00 -3.30 -16.87
C PHE A 88 11.24 -4.01 -16.31
N ALA A 89 12.01 -4.67 -17.18
CA ALA A 89 13.28 -5.30 -16.75
C ALA A 89 14.25 -4.24 -16.20
N ASP A 90 14.22 -3.05 -16.78
CA ASP A 90 15.08 -1.93 -16.41
C ASP A 90 14.76 -1.35 -15.03
N ILE A 91 13.46 -1.29 -14.61
CA ILE A 91 13.14 -0.77 -13.27
C ILE A 91 13.65 -1.71 -12.18
N ARG A 92 13.48 -3.01 -12.33
CA ARG A 92 13.99 -4.00 -11.37
C ARG A 92 15.51 -3.95 -11.29
N GLU A 93 16.19 -3.92 -12.43
CA GLU A 93 17.65 -3.82 -12.47
C GLU A 93 18.12 -2.50 -11.84
N SER A 94 17.45 -1.40 -12.11
CA SER A 94 17.77 -0.10 -11.52
C SER A 94 17.56 -0.10 -9.99
N LEU A 95 16.48 -0.69 -9.48
CA LEU A 95 16.24 -0.81 -8.05
C LEU A 95 17.27 -1.72 -7.38
N ASN A 96 17.67 -2.81 -8.03
CA ASN A 96 18.75 -3.68 -7.56
C ASN A 96 20.10 -2.95 -7.49
N VAL A 97 20.40 -2.12 -8.51
CA VAL A 97 21.62 -1.28 -8.52
C VAL A 97 21.59 -0.30 -7.34
N LEU A 98 20.44 0.34 -7.05
CA LEU A 98 20.31 1.24 -5.90
C LEU A 98 20.56 0.50 -4.58
N SER A 99 19.94 -0.68 -4.41
CA SER A 99 20.15 -1.52 -3.22
C SER A 99 21.60 -1.93 -3.07
N ALA A 100 22.26 -2.36 -4.15
CA ALA A 100 23.66 -2.74 -4.15
C ALA A 100 24.61 -1.56 -3.82
N ALA A 101 24.19 -0.34 -4.20
CA ALA A 101 24.90 0.89 -3.85
C ALA A 101 24.63 1.37 -2.41
N GLY A 102 23.82 0.65 -1.63
CA GLY A 102 23.46 1.02 -0.26
C GLY A 102 22.53 2.22 -0.14
N VAL A 103 21.84 2.56 -1.21
CA VAL A 103 20.87 3.67 -1.23
C VAL A 103 19.55 3.21 -0.64
N ALA A 104 19.11 3.89 0.43
CA ALA A 104 17.79 3.67 0.97
C ALA A 104 16.74 4.32 0.06
N TYR A 105 15.77 3.55 -0.39
CA TYR A 105 14.63 4.03 -1.17
C TYR A 105 13.35 3.33 -0.69
N ARG A 106 12.22 3.93 -0.99
CA ARG A 106 10.88 3.34 -0.80
C ARG A 106 10.14 3.30 -2.13
N VAL A 107 9.25 2.33 -2.30
CA VAL A 107 8.41 2.20 -3.50
C VAL A 107 6.95 2.37 -3.11
N LEU A 108 6.29 3.38 -3.68
CA LEU A 108 4.85 3.57 -3.63
C LEU A 108 4.23 3.04 -4.93
N PHE A 109 3.42 1.99 -4.82
CA PHE A 109 2.65 1.44 -5.92
C PHE A 109 1.19 1.89 -5.85
N LEU A 110 0.71 2.59 -6.88
CA LEU A 110 -0.69 2.98 -7.01
C LEU A 110 -1.47 1.95 -7.82
N ASP A 111 -2.55 1.43 -7.26
CA ASP A 111 -3.44 0.47 -7.92
C ASP A 111 -4.88 0.98 -7.94
N ALA A 112 -5.69 0.36 -8.79
CA ALA A 112 -7.14 0.51 -8.78
C ALA A 112 -7.80 -0.73 -9.41
N SER A 113 -9.10 -0.93 -9.15
CA SER A 113 -9.86 -2.00 -9.77
C SER A 113 -9.96 -1.80 -11.28
N ASP A 114 -10.10 -2.90 -12.01
CA ASP A 114 -10.19 -2.86 -13.47
C ASP A 114 -11.38 -2.02 -13.94
N GLU A 115 -12.50 -2.10 -13.24
CA GLU A 115 -13.70 -1.31 -13.52
C GLU A 115 -13.43 0.20 -13.36
N THR A 116 -12.70 0.56 -12.30
CA THR A 116 -12.34 1.97 -12.06
C THR A 116 -11.36 2.47 -13.10
N LEU A 117 -10.37 1.66 -13.49
CA LEU A 117 -9.41 2.02 -14.53
C LEU A 117 -10.10 2.21 -15.87
N VAL A 118 -10.97 1.26 -16.29
CA VAL A 118 -11.76 1.38 -17.53
C VAL A 118 -12.53 2.68 -17.52
N ARG A 119 -13.31 2.96 -16.45
CA ARG A 119 -14.09 4.19 -16.32
C ARG A 119 -13.25 5.45 -16.44
N ARG A 120 -12.05 5.48 -15.81
CA ARG A 120 -11.14 6.63 -15.87
C ARG A 120 -10.56 6.85 -17.27
N PHE A 121 -10.24 5.78 -17.99
CA PHE A 121 -9.77 5.87 -19.38
C PHE A 121 -10.88 6.36 -20.32
N GLU A 122 -12.12 5.86 -20.16
CA GLU A 122 -13.27 6.32 -20.94
C GLU A 122 -13.56 7.81 -20.70
N GLN A 123 -13.55 8.26 -19.44
CA GLN A 123 -13.74 9.67 -19.08
C GLN A 123 -12.64 10.56 -19.68
N GLY A 124 -11.38 10.08 -19.64
CA GLY A 124 -10.23 10.80 -20.20
C GLY A 124 -10.16 10.79 -21.72
N ARG A 125 -10.98 10.00 -22.41
CA ARG A 125 -10.97 9.79 -23.86
C ARG A 125 -9.58 9.49 -24.42
N ARG A 126 -8.77 8.72 -23.69
CA ARG A 126 -7.43 8.32 -24.07
C ARG A 126 -7.36 6.81 -24.19
N PRO A 127 -6.68 6.27 -25.19
CA PRO A 127 -6.42 4.84 -25.28
C PRO A 127 -5.49 4.41 -24.14
N HIS A 128 -5.65 3.17 -23.69
CA HIS A 128 -4.69 2.61 -22.72
C HIS A 128 -3.34 2.35 -23.41
N PRO A 129 -2.19 2.65 -22.78
CA PRO A 129 -0.87 2.53 -23.45
C PRO A 129 -0.56 1.15 -24.01
N LEU A 130 -1.08 0.08 -23.39
CA LEU A 130 -0.90 -1.31 -23.84
C LEU A 130 -2.15 -1.90 -24.53
N GLN A 131 -3.12 -1.06 -24.91
CA GLN A 131 -4.37 -1.53 -25.54
C GLN A 131 -4.14 -2.07 -26.96
N ALA A 132 -3.15 -1.56 -27.70
CA ALA A 132 -2.97 -1.82 -29.12
C ALA A 132 -4.29 -1.62 -29.89
N ASP A 133 -4.74 -2.62 -30.67
CA ASP A 133 -6.01 -2.59 -31.39
C ASP A 133 -7.16 -3.24 -30.60
N GLY A 134 -6.91 -3.59 -29.32
CA GLY A 134 -7.87 -4.27 -28.44
C GLY A 134 -8.75 -3.32 -27.63
N ARG A 135 -9.39 -3.87 -26.59
CA ARG A 135 -10.21 -3.11 -25.65
C ARG A 135 -9.32 -2.50 -24.55
N ILE A 136 -9.81 -1.43 -23.89
CA ILE A 136 -9.14 -0.84 -22.72
C ILE A 136 -8.82 -1.91 -21.66
N LEU A 137 -9.76 -2.81 -21.39
CA LEU A 137 -9.59 -3.87 -20.41
C LEU A 137 -8.45 -4.85 -20.77
N ASP A 138 -8.25 -5.11 -22.05
CA ASP A 138 -7.16 -5.99 -22.52
C ASP A 138 -5.79 -5.34 -22.23
N GLY A 139 -5.69 -4.01 -22.43
CA GLY A 139 -4.52 -3.21 -22.06
C GLY A 139 -4.26 -3.19 -20.56
N ILE A 140 -5.29 -2.99 -19.75
CA ILE A 140 -5.20 -3.02 -18.28
C ILE A 140 -4.72 -4.39 -17.80
N SER A 141 -5.29 -5.47 -18.32
CA SER A 141 -4.89 -6.84 -17.95
C SER A 141 -3.43 -7.13 -18.31
N ALA A 142 -2.98 -6.66 -19.48
CA ALA A 142 -1.59 -6.79 -19.91
C ALA A 142 -0.64 -5.99 -18.99
N GLU A 143 -1.00 -4.76 -18.63
CA GLU A 143 -0.20 -3.92 -17.71
C GLU A 143 -0.12 -4.55 -16.33
N ARG A 144 -1.22 -5.07 -15.80
CA ARG A 144 -1.30 -5.72 -14.49
C ARG A 144 -0.36 -6.93 -14.40
N LEU A 145 -0.29 -7.76 -15.45
CA LEU A 145 0.66 -8.87 -15.53
C LEU A 145 2.10 -8.38 -15.46
N VAL A 146 2.43 -7.34 -16.23
CA VAL A 146 3.77 -6.75 -16.26
C VAL A 146 4.15 -6.18 -14.89
N LEU A 147 3.22 -5.53 -14.20
CA LEU A 147 3.46 -4.85 -12.93
C LEU A 147 3.32 -5.74 -11.68
N THR A 148 2.92 -7.00 -11.83
CA THR A 148 2.70 -7.93 -10.69
C THR A 148 3.94 -8.04 -9.81
N GLU A 149 5.12 -8.18 -10.40
CA GLU A 149 6.37 -8.32 -9.66
C GLU A 149 6.76 -7.02 -8.96
N VAL A 150 6.61 -5.85 -9.61
CA VAL A 150 6.87 -4.54 -8.98
C VAL A 150 5.94 -4.30 -7.81
N LYS A 151 4.65 -4.61 -7.98
CA LYS A 151 3.66 -4.51 -6.90
C LYS A 151 4.02 -5.40 -5.71
N SER A 152 4.52 -6.61 -5.94
CA SER A 152 4.86 -7.55 -4.87
C SER A 152 6.08 -7.11 -4.04
N HIS A 153 6.96 -6.29 -4.61
CA HIS A 153 8.15 -5.76 -3.93
C HIS A 153 7.95 -4.31 -3.43
N ALA A 154 6.79 -3.70 -3.70
CA ALA A 154 6.50 -2.37 -3.20
C ALA A 154 6.27 -2.40 -1.68
N GLU A 155 6.94 -1.50 -0.96
CA GLU A 155 6.72 -1.33 0.48
C GLU A 155 5.34 -0.75 0.78
N MET A 156 4.80 0.05 -0.14
CA MET A 156 3.51 0.70 0.00
C MET A 156 2.66 0.47 -1.25
N VAL A 157 1.46 -0.08 -1.07
CA VAL A 157 0.47 -0.23 -2.13
C VAL A 157 -0.79 0.55 -1.75
N LEU A 158 -1.11 1.58 -2.53
CA LEU A 158 -2.29 2.41 -2.32
C LEU A 158 -3.35 2.08 -3.37
N ASP A 159 -4.46 1.50 -2.92
CA ASP A 159 -5.64 1.29 -3.77
C ASP A 159 -6.45 2.58 -3.87
N THR A 160 -6.56 3.08 -5.09
CA THR A 160 -7.24 4.34 -5.40
C THR A 160 -8.63 4.15 -6.00
N SER A 161 -9.17 2.92 -5.98
CA SER A 161 -10.44 2.57 -6.66
C SER A 161 -11.60 3.48 -6.27
N ASP A 162 -11.73 3.75 -4.97
CA ASP A 162 -12.82 4.52 -4.39
C ASP A 162 -12.42 5.96 -4.03
N LEU A 163 -11.21 6.37 -4.39
CA LEU A 163 -10.70 7.70 -4.08
C LEU A 163 -10.96 8.68 -5.23
N ASN A 164 -11.44 9.87 -4.88
CA ASN A 164 -11.38 11.02 -5.76
C ASN A 164 -9.99 11.70 -5.68
N VAL A 165 -9.75 12.71 -6.54
CA VAL A 165 -8.45 13.40 -6.63
C VAL A 165 -8.02 13.99 -5.28
N HIS A 166 -8.95 14.60 -4.53
CA HIS A 166 -8.65 15.20 -3.22
C HIS A 166 -8.36 14.15 -2.15
N GLN A 167 -9.15 13.08 -2.12
CA GLN A 167 -8.92 11.96 -1.20
C GLN A 167 -7.60 11.25 -1.45
N LEU A 168 -7.22 11.09 -2.73
CA LEU A 168 -5.91 10.55 -3.08
C LEU A 168 -4.78 11.46 -2.62
N GLY A 169 -4.90 12.79 -2.84
CA GLY A 169 -3.92 13.75 -2.33
C GLY A 169 -3.76 13.65 -0.82
N THR A 170 -4.88 13.64 -0.06
CA THR A 170 -4.87 13.47 1.39
C THR A 170 -4.20 12.17 1.82
N ALA A 171 -4.55 11.04 1.19
CA ALA A 171 -3.96 9.75 1.50
C ALA A 171 -2.44 9.71 1.27
N VAL A 172 -1.96 10.32 0.18
CA VAL A 172 -0.53 10.46 -0.08
C VAL A 172 0.14 11.34 0.97
N THR A 173 -0.49 12.47 1.32
CA THR A 173 0.00 13.37 2.37
C THR A 173 0.17 12.65 3.70
N GLU A 174 -0.84 11.90 4.12
CA GLU A 174 -0.82 11.15 5.37
C GLU A 174 0.30 10.09 5.41
N LEU A 175 0.62 9.49 4.25
CA LEU A 175 1.70 8.51 4.12
C LEU A 175 3.10 9.09 4.33
N PHE A 176 3.29 10.35 3.94
CA PHE A 176 4.61 11.00 3.92
C PHE A 176 4.73 12.19 4.88
N SER A 177 3.71 12.43 5.72
CA SER A 177 3.82 13.41 6.79
C SER A 177 4.79 12.92 7.88
N GLU A 178 5.73 13.76 8.27
CA GLU A 178 6.80 13.44 9.24
C GLU A 178 6.32 13.17 10.68
N SER A 179 5.04 13.23 10.91
CA SER A 179 4.47 13.30 12.25
C SER A 179 3.74 12.01 12.62
N GLY A 180 4.48 10.97 12.97
CA GLY A 180 3.87 9.85 13.68
C GLY A 180 4.57 8.50 13.48
N PRO A 181 4.40 7.57 14.42
CA PRO A 181 4.91 6.22 14.29
C PRO A 181 4.25 5.51 13.11
N VAL A 182 5.02 4.70 12.38
CA VAL A 182 4.55 3.88 11.26
C VAL A 182 3.23 3.18 11.60
N VAL A 183 2.17 3.56 10.90
CA VAL A 183 0.84 2.94 11.03
C VAL A 183 0.70 1.89 9.95
N LEU A 184 0.37 0.66 10.34
CA LEU A 184 0.08 -0.43 9.42
C LEU A 184 -1.40 -0.37 9.00
N THR A 185 -1.67 -0.18 7.72
CA THR A 185 -3.02 -0.23 7.15
C THR A 185 -3.33 -1.62 6.63
N LEU A 186 -4.33 -2.27 7.24
CA LEU A 186 -4.77 -3.60 6.86
C LEU A 186 -6.07 -3.54 6.07
N THR A 187 -6.08 -4.13 4.88
CA THR A 187 -7.31 -4.41 4.14
C THR A 187 -7.79 -5.81 4.52
N ILE A 188 -8.95 -5.90 5.15
CA ILE A 188 -9.60 -7.17 5.48
C ILE A 188 -10.63 -7.46 4.40
N MET A 189 -10.36 -8.47 3.58
CA MET A 189 -11.18 -8.79 2.41
C MET A 189 -11.94 -10.10 2.60
N SER A 190 -13.27 -10.07 2.53
CA SER A 190 -14.04 -11.31 2.42
C SER A 190 -14.15 -11.75 0.96
N PHE A 191 -14.04 -13.08 0.72
CA PHE A 191 -14.15 -13.65 -0.61
C PHE A 191 -14.79 -15.05 -0.63
N GLY A 192 -15.19 -15.49 -1.81
CA GLY A 192 -15.69 -16.83 -2.08
C GLY A 192 -14.67 -17.68 -2.85
N PHE A 193 -14.29 -18.84 -2.31
CA PHE A 193 -13.36 -19.75 -2.99
C PHE A 193 -13.84 -20.16 -4.40
N LYS A 194 -15.16 -20.20 -4.64
CA LYS A 194 -15.71 -20.49 -5.97
C LYS A 194 -15.31 -19.46 -7.03
N TYR A 195 -14.89 -18.26 -6.63
CA TYR A 195 -14.45 -17.18 -7.53
C TYR A 195 -12.92 -17.00 -7.55
N GLY A 196 -12.19 -17.95 -6.99
CA GLY A 196 -10.72 -17.90 -6.91
C GLY A 196 -10.18 -17.10 -5.73
N LEU A 197 -8.91 -17.31 -5.44
CA LEU A 197 -8.17 -16.58 -4.40
C LEU A 197 -7.90 -15.12 -4.84
N PRO A 198 -7.95 -14.14 -3.92
CA PRO A 198 -7.41 -12.83 -4.18
C PRO A 198 -5.89 -12.91 -4.42
N VAL A 199 -5.43 -12.36 -5.54
CA VAL A 199 -4.02 -12.47 -5.97
C VAL A 199 -3.08 -11.55 -5.19
N ASP A 200 -3.64 -10.55 -4.50
CA ASP A 200 -2.96 -9.53 -3.72
C ASP A 200 -3.04 -9.77 -2.20
N ALA A 201 -3.58 -10.92 -1.78
CA ALA A 201 -3.66 -11.27 -0.37
C ALA A 201 -2.30 -11.69 0.19
N ASN A 202 -1.85 -11.04 1.26
CA ASN A 202 -0.67 -11.47 2.01
C ASN A 202 -0.98 -12.69 2.89
N TYR A 203 -2.22 -12.79 3.38
CA TYR A 203 -2.72 -13.88 4.20
C TYR A 203 -4.09 -14.32 3.72
N VAL A 204 -4.33 -15.64 3.76
CA VAL A 204 -5.63 -16.22 3.44
C VAL A 204 -6.10 -17.08 4.61
N ALA A 205 -7.26 -16.73 5.16
CA ALA A 205 -7.94 -17.51 6.20
C ALA A 205 -9.12 -18.26 5.59
N ASP A 206 -9.12 -19.61 5.70
CA ASP A 206 -10.24 -20.45 5.29
C ASP A 206 -11.18 -20.69 6.46
N VAL A 207 -12.39 -20.12 6.37
CA VAL A 207 -13.42 -20.25 7.41
C VAL A 207 -14.55 -21.21 7.03
N ARG A 208 -14.28 -22.16 6.12
CA ARG A 208 -15.29 -23.18 5.72
C ARG A 208 -15.54 -24.23 6.78
N PHE A 209 -14.69 -24.35 7.79
CA PHE A 209 -14.90 -25.24 8.93
C PHE A 209 -16.07 -24.80 9.81
N ILE A 210 -16.47 -23.52 9.78
CA ILE A 210 -17.62 -22.99 10.52
C ILE A 210 -18.93 -23.51 9.88
N PRO A 211 -19.96 -23.87 10.66
CA PRO A 211 -21.27 -24.28 10.13
C PRO A 211 -21.82 -23.29 9.13
N ASN A 212 -22.44 -23.80 8.04
CA ASN A 212 -22.86 -22.98 6.92
C ASN A 212 -24.29 -22.44 7.08
N PRO A 213 -24.49 -21.12 7.28
CA PRO A 213 -25.81 -20.50 7.42
C PRO A 213 -26.73 -20.74 6.22
N HIS A 214 -26.17 -21.04 5.04
CA HIS A 214 -26.92 -21.30 3.81
C HIS A 214 -27.95 -22.45 3.97
N TRP A 215 -27.68 -23.39 4.84
CA TRP A 215 -28.59 -24.55 5.07
C TRP A 215 -29.77 -24.21 5.97
N ILE A 216 -29.77 -23.03 6.59
CA ILE A 216 -30.88 -22.53 7.42
C ILE A 216 -31.75 -21.63 6.55
N PRO A 217 -33.02 -22.00 6.27
CA PRO A 217 -33.88 -21.24 5.35
C PRO A 217 -34.01 -19.75 5.72
N ALA A 218 -34.08 -19.43 7.00
CA ALA A 218 -34.21 -18.05 7.48
C ALA A 218 -32.91 -17.22 7.30
N LEU A 219 -31.73 -17.84 7.27
CA LEU A 219 -30.46 -17.17 7.14
C LEU A 219 -29.93 -17.13 5.67
N ARG A 220 -30.43 -18.04 4.84
CA ARG A 220 -29.98 -18.17 3.45
C ARG A 220 -30.05 -16.87 2.63
N PRO A 221 -31.14 -16.07 2.66
CA PRO A 221 -31.22 -14.83 1.88
C PRO A 221 -30.34 -13.72 2.44
N LEU A 222 -30.00 -13.77 3.73
CA LEU A 222 -29.22 -12.76 4.44
C LEU A 222 -27.73 -12.86 4.10
N THR A 223 -26.93 -11.95 4.62
CA THR A 223 -25.48 -11.85 4.44
C THR A 223 -24.76 -11.89 5.79
N GLY A 224 -23.46 -11.99 5.83
CA GLY A 224 -22.68 -11.87 7.07
C GLY A 224 -22.68 -10.48 7.71
N GLN A 225 -23.24 -9.47 7.04
CA GLN A 225 -23.47 -8.14 7.61
C GLN A 225 -24.75 -8.10 8.47
N ASP A 226 -25.68 -9.03 8.24
CA ASP A 226 -26.91 -9.12 9.02
C ASP A 226 -26.63 -9.76 10.38
N GLU A 227 -27.18 -9.18 11.45
CA GLU A 227 -26.94 -9.58 12.83
C GLU A 227 -27.27 -11.06 13.09
N ALA A 228 -28.36 -11.56 12.50
CA ALA A 228 -28.76 -12.97 12.64
C ALA A 228 -27.71 -13.94 12.09
N VAL A 229 -27.09 -13.61 10.96
CA VAL A 229 -26.02 -14.42 10.34
C VAL A 229 -24.72 -14.26 11.11
N SER A 230 -24.37 -13.02 11.47
CA SER A 230 -23.16 -12.74 12.24
C SER A 230 -23.17 -13.46 13.57
N ASN A 231 -24.29 -13.39 14.33
CA ASN A 231 -24.46 -14.10 15.60
C ASN A 231 -24.37 -15.61 15.42
N PHE A 232 -24.99 -16.19 14.37
CA PHE A 232 -24.88 -17.62 14.09
C PHE A 232 -23.44 -18.06 13.83
N VAL A 233 -22.69 -17.27 13.08
CA VAL A 233 -21.31 -17.59 12.69
C VAL A 233 -20.36 -17.40 13.87
N LEU A 234 -20.47 -16.29 14.61
CA LEU A 234 -19.50 -15.90 15.65
C LEU A 234 -19.77 -16.56 17.00
N ASN A 235 -21.01 -17.00 17.27
CA ASN A 235 -21.31 -17.76 18.51
C ASN A 235 -20.90 -19.25 18.40
N ASP A 236 -20.43 -19.71 17.23
CA ASP A 236 -19.74 -20.98 17.13
C ASP A 236 -18.41 -20.91 17.88
N ASN A 237 -18.22 -21.83 18.84
CA ASN A 237 -17.03 -21.84 19.70
C ASN A 237 -15.72 -21.92 18.88
N GLY A 238 -15.74 -22.63 17.76
CA GLY A 238 -14.60 -22.73 16.86
C GLY A 238 -14.30 -21.42 16.14
N ALA A 239 -15.31 -20.63 15.78
CA ALA A 239 -15.12 -19.34 15.11
C ALA A 239 -14.49 -18.30 16.03
N ALA A 240 -14.96 -18.16 17.25
CA ALA A 240 -14.42 -17.23 18.24
C ALA A 240 -12.95 -17.56 18.57
N ASP A 241 -12.66 -18.82 18.90
CA ASP A 241 -11.30 -19.29 19.20
C ASP A 241 -10.36 -19.11 17.99
N PHE A 242 -10.85 -19.37 16.79
CA PHE A 242 -10.08 -19.13 15.57
C PHE A 242 -9.69 -17.65 15.41
N VAL A 243 -10.65 -16.73 15.54
CA VAL A 243 -10.37 -15.29 15.39
C VAL A 243 -9.38 -14.82 16.44
N ASP A 244 -9.52 -15.24 17.70
CA ASP A 244 -8.58 -14.89 18.78
C ASP A 244 -7.17 -15.36 18.49
N ARG A 245 -7.00 -16.63 18.14
CA ARG A 245 -5.68 -17.19 17.82
C ARG A 245 -5.07 -16.59 16.55
N TYR A 246 -5.92 -16.30 15.57
CA TYR A 246 -5.44 -15.73 14.30
C TYR A 246 -4.92 -14.30 14.50
N VAL A 247 -5.62 -13.47 15.29
CA VAL A 247 -5.13 -12.15 15.69
C VAL A 247 -3.78 -12.27 16.41
N HIS A 248 -3.68 -13.14 17.41
CA HIS A 248 -2.44 -13.37 18.17
C HIS A 248 -1.27 -13.83 17.27
N ALA A 249 -1.54 -14.70 16.30
CA ALA A 249 -0.52 -15.17 15.38
C ALA A 249 -0.01 -14.06 14.44
N LEU A 250 -0.83 -13.04 14.15
CA LEU A 250 -0.47 -11.92 13.28
C LEU A 250 0.30 -10.80 14.01
N GLU A 251 0.18 -10.68 15.31
CA GLU A 251 0.88 -9.63 16.09
C GLU A 251 2.39 -9.58 15.83
N PRO A 252 3.16 -10.70 15.95
CA PRO A 252 4.60 -10.68 15.67
C PRO A 252 4.92 -10.38 14.22
N VAL A 253 4.02 -10.73 13.29
CA VAL A 253 4.16 -10.42 11.87
C VAL A 253 4.05 -8.91 11.64
N PHE A 254 3.06 -8.26 12.26
CA PHE A 254 2.89 -6.81 12.13
C PHE A 254 4.06 -6.03 12.74
N GLU A 255 4.66 -6.54 13.82
CA GLU A 255 5.92 -5.99 14.33
C GLU A 255 7.06 -6.13 13.32
N GLY A 256 7.14 -7.28 12.64
CA GLY A 256 8.07 -7.51 11.54
C GLY A 256 7.83 -6.52 10.40
N TYR A 257 6.59 -6.36 9.95
CA TYR A 257 6.22 -5.42 8.89
C TYR A 257 6.61 -3.98 9.23
N ARG A 258 6.39 -3.54 10.48
CA ARG A 258 6.81 -2.21 10.93
C ARG A 258 8.33 -2.03 10.89
N ARG A 259 9.10 -3.05 11.26
CA ARG A 259 10.58 -3.02 11.17
C ARG A 259 11.07 -2.92 9.73
N GLU A 260 10.38 -3.60 8.81
CA GLU A 260 10.67 -3.58 7.37
C GLU A 260 10.00 -2.40 6.64
N ASN A 261 9.43 -1.43 7.40
CA ASN A 261 8.77 -0.25 6.87
C ASN A 261 7.63 -0.56 5.88
N LYS A 262 6.95 -1.70 6.06
CA LYS A 262 5.78 -2.10 5.27
C LYS A 262 4.52 -1.49 5.90
N HIS A 263 3.82 -0.66 5.13
CA HIS A 263 2.67 0.12 5.59
C HIS A 263 1.32 -0.51 5.26
N TYR A 264 1.27 -1.48 4.34
CA TYR A 264 0.03 -2.08 3.86
C TYR A 264 0.11 -3.60 3.83
N ALA A 265 -1.01 -4.25 4.20
CA ALA A 265 -1.18 -5.68 3.99
C ALA A 265 -2.65 -6.02 3.77
N THR A 266 -2.91 -7.08 3.01
CA THR A 266 -4.26 -7.62 2.76
C THR A 266 -4.41 -8.97 3.44
N ILE A 267 -5.46 -9.12 4.25
CA ILE A 267 -5.87 -10.37 4.87
C ILE A 267 -7.19 -10.78 4.23
N ALA A 268 -7.18 -11.88 3.48
CA ALA A 268 -8.36 -12.40 2.82
C ALA A 268 -9.01 -13.51 3.64
N VAL A 269 -10.29 -13.37 3.93
CA VAL A 269 -11.10 -14.36 4.65
C VAL A 269 -12.04 -15.04 3.66
N GLY A 270 -11.91 -16.35 3.47
CA GLY A 270 -12.61 -17.11 2.45
C GLY A 270 -13.64 -18.10 2.99
N CYS A 271 -14.84 -18.07 2.40
CA CYS A 271 -15.81 -19.16 2.53
C CYS A 271 -16.23 -19.67 1.12
N THR A 272 -17.18 -20.58 1.01
CA THR A 272 -17.55 -21.15 -0.29
C THR A 272 -18.02 -20.09 -1.28
N GLY A 273 -18.99 -19.25 -0.90
CA GLY A 273 -19.63 -18.27 -1.78
C GLY A 273 -19.27 -16.80 -1.51
N GLY A 274 -18.58 -16.49 -0.40
CA GLY A 274 -18.22 -15.10 -0.10
C GLY A 274 -19.32 -14.25 0.55
N LYS A 275 -20.48 -14.84 0.93
CA LYS A 275 -21.68 -14.11 1.37
C LYS A 275 -21.87 -14.08 2.90
N HIS A 276 -21.72 -15.22 3.56
CA HIS A 276 -22.11 -15.38 4.97
C HIS A 276 -20.90 -15.41 5.91
N ARG A 277 -20.24 -16.57 6.04
CA ARG A 277 -19.16 -16.82 7.01
C ARG A 277 -17.97 -15.88 6.85
N SER A 278 -17.46 -15.75 5.63
CA SER A 278 -16.30 -14.89 5.34
C SER A 278 -16.59 -13.42 5.63
N VAL A 279 -17.81 -12.96 5.36
CA VAL A 279 -18.23 -11.58 5.62
C VAL A 279 -18.28 -11.31 7.13
N ALA A 280 -18.97 -12.16 7.90
CA ALA A 280 -19.07 -12.03 9.35
C ALA A 280 -17.70 -12.08 10.04
N VAL A 281 -16.87 -13.06 9.66
CA VAL A 281 -15.52 -13.21 10.25
C VAL A 281 -14.61 -12.06 9.84
N ALA A 282 -14.67 -11.56 8.59
CA ALA A 282 -13.88 -10.41 8.14
C ALA A 282 -14.20 -9.14 8.94
N ILE A 283 -15.48 -8.89 9.23
CA ILE A 283 -15.92 -7.75 10.04
C ILE A 283 -15.38 -7.87 11.48
N GLU A 284 -15.53 -9.03 12.11
CA GLU A 284 -15.04 -9.23 13.47
C GLU A 284 -13.51 -9.17 13.53
N LEU A 285 -12.83 -9.76 12.56
CA LEU A 285 -11.36 -9.69 12.46
C LEU A 285 -10.87 -8.25 12.32
N ALA A 286 -11.50 -7.46 11.45
CA ALA A 286 -11.17 -6.04 11.29
C ALA A 286 -11.38 -5.25 12.57
N LYS A 287 -12.48 -5.49 13.28
CA LYS A 287 -12.79 -4.87 14.56
C LYS A 287 -11.71 -5.17 15.60
N ARG A 288 -11.25 -6.41 15.71
CA ARG A 288 -10.21 -6.79 16.69
C ARG A 288 -8.84 -6.26 16.30
N LEU A 289 -8.48 -6.36 15.02
CA LEU A 289 -7.20 -5.85 14.54
C LEU A 289 -7.10 -4.32 14.67
N SER A 290 -8.20 -3.58 14.53
CA SER A 290 -8.21 -2.12 14.74
C SER A 290 -7.94 -1.70 16.19
N GLN A 291 -8.03 -2.62 17.15
CA GLN A 291 -7.68 -2.37 18.56
C GLN A 291 -6.18 -2.49 18.82
N LEU A 292 -5.43 -3.06 17.90
CA LEU A 292 -3.97 -3.16 18.02
C LEU A 292 -3.32 -1.78 17.83
N PRO A 293 -2.26 -1.48 18.61
CA PRO A 293 -1.59 -0.19 18.48
C PRO A 293 -0.98 -0.03 17.09
N ARG A 294 -1.15 1.14 16.50
CA ARG A 294 -0.60 1.51 15.18
C ARG A 294 -1.10 0.62 14.04
N VAL A 295 -2.33 0.17 14.13
CA VAL A 295 -3.02 -0.57 13.08
C VAL A 295 -4.30 0.18 12.72
N THR A 296 -4.51 0.42 11.43
CA THR A 296 -5.79 0.84 10.87
C THR A 296 -6.34 -0.27 9.99
N THR A 297 -7.66 -0.40 9.94
CA THR A 297 -8.31 -1.45 9.15
C THR A 297 -9.31 -0.86 8.17
N SER A 298 -9.36 -1.41 6.97
CA SER A 298 -10.43 -1.23 6.00
C SER A 298 -11.06 -2.57 5.66
N ILE A 299 -12.35 -2.59 5.35
CA ILE A 299 -13.07 -3.82 5.03
C ILE A 299 -13.54 -3.76 3.58
N ARG A 300 -13.32 -4.88 2.85
CA ARG A 300 -13.83 -5.07 1.50
C ARG A 300 -14.53 -6.42 1.39
N HIS A 301 -15.66 -6.44 0.70
CA HIS A 301 -16.41 -7.66 0.42
C HIS A 301 -16.38 -7.90 -1.09
N ARG A 302 -15.36 -8.67 -1.58
CA ARG A 302 -15.11 -8.84 -3.01
C ARG A 302 -16.27 -9.48 -3.78
N ASP A 303 -16.91 -10.47 -3.18
CA ASP A 303 -17.88 -11.31 -3.86
C ASP A 303 -19.32 -11.19 -3.32
N LEU A 304 -19.57 -10.23 -2.45
CA LEU A 304 -20.91 -9.93 -1.96
C LEU A 304 -21.74 -9.33 -3.09
N GLY A 305 -22.90 -9.95 -3.38
CA GLY A 305 -23.76 -9.57 -4.51
C GLY A 305 -23.43 -10.22 -5.86
N ARG A 306 -22.48 -11.18 -5.90
CA ARG A 306 -22.15 -11.97 -7.11
C ARG A 306 -22.90 -13.32 -7.19
N GLU A 307 -23.98 -13.48 -6.46
CA GLU A 307 -24.68 -14.77 -6.30
C GLU A 307 -25.73 -15.04 -7.37
#